data_a1bbd66188edef79f46789b1f71ab3dc
#
_entry.id   a1bbd66188edef79f46789b1f71ab3dc
#
_cell.length_a   1.000
_cell.length_b   1.000
_cell.length_c   1.000
_cell.angle_alpha   90.00
_cell.angle_beta   90.00
_cell.angle_gamma   90.00
#
_symmetry.space_group_name_H-M   'P 1'
#
loop_
_entity.id
_entity.type
_entity.pdbx_description
1 polymer ?
#
loop_
_entity_poly.entity_id
_entity_poly.type
_entity_poly.pdbx_seq_one_letter_code
_entity_poly.pdbx_strand_id
1 'polypeptide(L)'
;DQALSLLPGHRMLLSGNAARGVAWSARGSQLGLFLSLPLIVVARIAFGPELGWYDQLRTMLPFILLVISALLLATETTRLDWPEWMQKMSRGMFGTDSRFAGFFTATAFFLLAGLFGWTIIGPTSLPAKSPIDMPGASLLLPGLAGLFGIANLLDIYATTSHLPPQKENWDLPPAKPLLVPCFWSGVAGASMGVLPGMTASQATVLVMGGRNVVAKVQGKTGYGMDWETRRLTEMTDDELLEIAKAESDEGVEGPQTKQDLEIIAILSAVNTAVTVCVLGFLYIISRSRSGATLALKAMYPVDTWNDLEPTADFIRLLAITLAAGLMAMPIMRYVGKGMLRLHAAIPLQQMIMSVILFVGALVFVSTGFIGLSVLIVGTMIGLLPPRLGIRRSHAMGVILVPIMILMFKNLVDNAGFL
;
A
#
# COMPACT_ATOMS: atom_id res chain seq x y z
N ASP A 1 -0.98 -2.19 -0.31
CA ASP A 1 0.20 -1.37 -0.68
C ASP A 1 1.19 -2.09 -1.58
N GLN A 2 1.14 -3.40 -1.67
CA GLN A 2 2.15 -4.19 -2.34
C GLN A 2 1.81 -4.55 -3.80
N ALA A 3 0.58 -4.33 -4.25
CA ALA A 3 0.18 -4.74 -5.61
C ALA A 3 0.93 -4.00 -6.72
N LEU A 4 1.30 -2.73 -6.50
CA LEU A 4 2.10 -1.94 -7.44
C LEU A 4 3.61 -2.20 -7.31
N SER A 5 4.09 -2.57 -6.12
CA SER A 5 5.51 -2.92 -5.93
C SER A 5 5.83 -4.35 -6.35
N LEU A 6 4.82 -5.23 -6.41
CA LEU A 6 5.01 -6.60 -6.85
C LEU A 6 5.41 -6.69 -8.32
N LEU A 7 4.77 -5.94 -9.20
CA LEU A 7 5.09 -5.97 -10.63
C LEU A 7 6.53 -5.51 -10.91
N PRO A 8 6.98 -4.29 -10.53
CA PRO A 8 8.34 -3.88 -10.81
C PRO A 8 9.36 -4.62 -9.94
N GLY A 9 9.06 -4.90 -8.66
CA GLY A 9 9.93 -5.66 -7.78
C GLY A 9 10.08 -7.13 -8.22
N HIS A 10 9.01 -7.75 -8.66
CA HIS A 10 9.01 -9.12 -9.17
C HIS A 10 9.81 -9.21 -10.49
N ARG A 11 9.65 -8.26 -11.41
CA ARG A 11 10.48 -8.19 -12.62
C ARG A 11 11.96 -8.02 -12.32
N MET A 12 12.32 -7.17 -11.34
CA MET A 12 13.71 -7.04 -10.89
C MET A 12 14.26 -8.34 -10.32
N LEU A 13 13.43 -9.11 -9.62
CA LEU A 13 13.79 -10.42 -9.10
C LEU A 13 13.99 -11.45 -10.24
N LEU A 14 13.08 -11.50 -11.20
CA LEU A 14 13.15 -12.39 -12.37
C LEU A 14 14.32 -12.04 -13.32
N SER A 15 14.69 -10.75 -13.43
CA SER A 15 15.85 -10.31 -14.21
C SER A 15 17.18 -10.45 -13.48
N GLY A 16 17.21 -10.96 -12.25
CA GLY A 16 18.44 -11.09 -11.47
C GLY A 16 18.97 -9.78 -10.91
N ASN A 17 18.18 -8.70 -10.91
CA ASN A 17 18.57 -7.36 -10.48
C ASN A 17 17.91 -6.90 -9.18
N ALA A 18 17.48 -7.83 -8.30
CA ALA A 18 16.79 -7.51 -7.06
C ALA A 18 17.58 -6.57 -6.14
N ALA A 19 18.90 -6.75 -6.01
CA ALA A 19 19.76 -5.89 -5.22
C ALA A 19 19.67 -4.42 -5.64
N ARG A 20 19.60 -4.17 -6.94
CA ARG A 20 19.45 -2.82 -7.51
C ARG A 20 18.10 -2.22 -7.20
N GLY A 21 17.01 -3.02 -7.30
CA GLY A 21 15.67 -2.60 -6.87
C GLY A 21 15.65 -2.17 -5.40
N VAL A 22 16.29 -2.92 -4.52
CA VAL A 22 16.42 -2.59 -3.09
C VAL A 22 17.24 -1.30 -2.90
N ALA A 23 18.31 -1.08 -3.64
CA ALA A 23 19.12 0.15 -3.56
C ALA A 23 18.31 1.39 -3.99
N TRP A 24 17.49 1.29 -5.05
CA TRP A 24 16.58 2.36 -5.48
C TRP A 24 15.46 2.62 -4.46
N SER A 25 14.90 1.57 -3.86
CA SER A 25 13.95 1.67 -2.75
C SER A 25 14.56 2.44 -1.57
N ALA A 26 15.81 2.11 -1.19
CA ALA A 26 16.54 2.78 -0.12
C ALA A 26 16.71 4.29 -0.42
N ARG A 27 17.10 4.64 -1.63
CA ARG A 27 17.25 6.03 -2.04
C ARG A 27 15.89 6.76 -2.03
N GLY A 28 14.83 6.13 -2.54
CA GLY A 28 13.48 6.68 -2.49
C GLY A 28 13.03 6.96 -1.06
N SER A 29 13.20 6.00 -0.15
CA SER A 29 12.88 6.15 1.27
C SER A 29 13.67 7.29 1.92
N GLN A 30 14.96 7.41 1.62
CA GLN A 30 15.80 8.50 2.12
C GLN A 30 15.28 9.87 1.67
N LEU A 31 14.98 10.02 0.39
CA LEU A 31 14.42 11.26 -0.14
C LEU A 31 13.04 11.56 0.44
N GLY A 32 12.17 10.55 0.55
CA GLY A 32 10.86 10.67 1.20
C GLY A 32 10.96 11.13 2.65
N LEU A 33 11.95 10.61 3.39
CA LEU A 33 12.20 10.99 4.79
C LEU A 33 12.52 12.50 4.91
N PHE A 34 13.48 12.99 4.12
CA PHE A 34 13.90 14.39 4.20
C PHE A 34 12.87 15.36 3.60
N LEU A 35 12.27 14.99 2.46
CA LEU A 35 11.32 15.86 1.78
C LEU A 35 9.97 15.96 2.51
N SER A 36 9.64 15.01 3.40
CA SER A 36 8.44 15.09 4.24
C SER A 36 8.56 16.08 5.40
N LEU A 37 9.76 16.44 5.84
CA LEU A 37 9.96 17.36 6.96
C LEU A 37 9.35 18.76 6.73
N PRO A 38 9.66 19.48 5.63
CA PRO A 38 9.03 20.76 5.36
C PRO A 38 7.52 20.63 5.17
N LEU A 39 7.04 19.48 4.67
CA LEU A 39 5.60 19.25 4.50
C LEU A 39 4.85 19.14 5.82
N ILE A 40 5.49 18.69 6.91
CA ILE A 40 4.88 18.69 8.25
C ILE A 40 4.65 20.14 8.71
N VAL A 41 5.59 21.05 8.46
CA VAL A 41 5.42 22.47 8.82
C VAL A 41 4.26 23.09 8.03
N VAL A 42 4.19 22.81 6.73
CA VAL A 42 3.06 23.26 5.90
C VAL A 42 1.73 22.65 6.40
N ALA A 43 1.73 21.36 6.73
CA ALA A 43 0.56 20.68 7.28
C ALA A 43 0.13 21.29 8.63
N ARG A 44 1.10 21.69 9.49
CA ARG A 44 0.82 22.35 10.76
C ARG A 44 0.09 23.70 10.56
N ILE A 45 0.53 24.50 9.59
CA ILE A 45 -0.14 25.78 9.26
C ILE A 45 -1.54 25.53 8.70
N ALA A 46 -1.68 24.55 7.79
CA ALA A 46 -2.94 24.27 7.12
C ALA A 46 -4.01 23.65 8.04
N PHE A 47 -3.61 22.66 8.84
CA PHE A 47 -4.53 21.86 9.67
C PHE A 47 -4.49 22.18 11.15
N GLY A 48 -3.56 23.05 11.57
CA GLY A 48 -3.48 23.55 12.93
C GLY A 48 -4.43 24.70 13.20
N PRO A 49 -4.30 25.37 14.36
CA PRO A 49 -5.21 26.42 14.79
C PRO A 49 -5.27 27.63 13.86
N GLU A 50 -4.22 27.87 13.04
CA GLU A 50 -4.12 29.08 12.19
C GLU A 50 -5.18 29.06 11.08
N LEU A 51 -5.26 28.00 10.29
CA LEU A 51 -6.23 27.91 9.18
C LEU A 51 -7.40 26.96 9.50
N GLY A 52 -7.23 26.02 10.44
CA GLY A 52 -8.29 25.14 10.91
C GLY A 52 -8.96 24.26 9.81
N TRP A 53 -8.28 24.03 8.69
CA TRP A 53 -8.85 23.29 7.54
C TRP A 53 -9.29 21.87 7.90
N TYR A 54 -8.75 21.33 9.01
CA TYR A 54 -9.10 19.97 9.41
C TYR A 54 -10.59 19.82 9.77
N ASP A 55 -11.18 20.81 10.45
CA ASP A 55 -12.60 20.74 10.87
C ASP A 55 -13.53 20.79 9.64
N GLN A 56 -13.19 21.62 8.65
CA GLN A 56 -13.93 21.67 7.40
C GLN A 56 -13.76 20.36 6.60
N LEU A 57 -12.52 19.85 6.52
CA LEU A 57 -12.23 18.60 5.83
C LEU A 57 -12.94 17.41 6.49
N ARG A 58 -12.99 17.39 7.84
CA ARG A 58 -13.65 16.32 8.60
C ARG A 58 -15.13 16.17 8.23
N THR A 59 -15.83 17.26 8.00
CA THR A 59 -17.23 17.25 7.55
C THR A 59 -17.35 16.70 6.12
N MET A 60 -16.38 16.98 5.27
CA MET A 60 -16.35 16.51 3.87
C MET A 60 -15.78 15.10 3.70
N LEU A 61 -15.08 14.55 4.71
CA LEU A 61 -14.41 13.25 4.63
C LEU A 61 -15.30 12.10 4.14
N PRO A 62 -16.55 11.89 4.63
CA PRO A 62 -17.38 10.79 4.16
C PRO A 62 -17.70 10.89 2.66
N PHE A 63 -17.92 12.11 2.15
CA PHE A 63 -18.15 12.35 0.72
C PHE A 63 -16.88 12.14 -0.11
N ILE A 64 -15.73 12.60 0.39
CA ILE A 64 -14.43 12.39 -0.27
C ILE A 64 -14.14 10.89 -0.38
N LEU A 65 -14.35 10.12 0.69
CA LEU A 65 -14.15 8.67 0.68
C LEU A 65 -15.12 7.96 -0.27
N LEU A 66 -16.36 8.43 -0.36
CA LEU A 66 -17.33 7.91 -1.31
C LEU A 66 -16.89 8.15 -2.76
N VAL A 67 -16.42 9.37 -3.07
CA VAL A 67 -15.88 9.69 -4.40
C VAL A 67 -14.65 8.84 -4.71
N ILE A 68 -13.72 8.71 -3.78
CA ILE A 68 -12.53 7.86 -3.96
C ILE A 68 -12.93 6.40 -4.21
N SER A 69 -13.88 5.86 -3.44
CA SER A 69 -14.38 4.51 -3.63
C SER A 69 -15.07 4.33 -4.98
N ALA A 70 -15.87 5.31 -5.40
CA ALA A 70 -16.51 5.31 -6.71
C ALA A 70 -15.50 5.38 -7.86
N LEU A 71 -14.47 6.22 -7.73
CA LEU A 71 -13.38 6.31 -8.72
C LEU A 71 -12.58 5.01 -8.78
N LEU A 72 -12.29 4.40 -7.63
CA LEU A 72 -11.59 3.11 -7.56
C LEU A 72 -12.38 2.02 -8.30
N LEU A 73 -13.69 1.96 -8.14
CA LEU A 73 -14.55 1.03 -8.83
C LEU A 73 -14.72 1.38 -10.33
N ALA A 74 -14.85 2.66 -10.67
CA ALA A 74 -15.00 3.13 -12.05
C ALA A 74 -13.74 2.91 -12.91
N THR A 75 -12.56 2.85 -12.29
CA THR A 75 -11.30 2.53 -12.99
C THR A 75 -11.13 1.05 -13.31
N GLU A 76 -12.04 0.18 -12.85
CA GLU A 76 -12.03 -1.22 -13.22
C GLU A 76 -12.54 -1.42 -14.63
N THR A 77 -11.65 -1.85 -15.52
CA THR A 77 -11.93 -2.05 -16.94
C THR A 77 -11.59 -3.46 -17.40
N THR A 78 -11.37 -4.37 -16.47
CA THR A 78 -10.92 -5.72 -16.76
C THR A 78 -11.98 -6.49 -17.55
N ARG A 79 -11.58 -7.10 -18.66
CA ARG A 79 -12.38 -8.10 -19.37
C ARG A 79 -12.28 -9.39 -18.57
N LEU A 80 -13.38 -9.83 -18.00
CA LEU A 80 -13.43 -11.05 -17.23
C LEU A 80 -13.48 -12.26 -18.16
N ASP A 81 -12.51 -13.16 -18.03
CA ASP A 81 -12.59 -14.52 -18.55
C ASP A 81 -13.46 -15.35 -17.61
N TRP A 82 -14.73 -15.02 -17.58
CA TRP A 82 -15.69 -15.78 -16.80
C TRP A 82 -15.92 -17.17 -17.41
N PRO A 83 -16.21 -18.20 -16.58
CA PRO A 83 -16.69 -19.47 -17.07
C PRO A 83 -17.87 -19.27 -18.03
N GLU A 84 -17.96 -20.10 -19.08
CA GLU A 84 -18.96 -19.93 -20.16
C GLU A 84 -20.40 -19.76 -19.67
N TRP A 85 -20.77 -20.45 -18.59
CA TRP A 85 -22.11 -20.33 -18.00
C TRP A 85 -22.37 -18.95 -17.40
N MET A 86 -21.37 -18.32 -16.79
CA MET A 86 -21.45 -16.97 -16.23
C MET A 86 -21.43 -15.91 -17.34
N GLN A 87 -20.67 -16.15 -18.43
CA GLN A 87 -20.69 -15.30 -19.61
C GLN A 87 -22.07 -15.32 -20.28
N LYS A 88 -22.72 -16.49 -20.39
CA LYS A 88 -24.08 -16.60 -20.92
C LYS A 88 -25.10 -15.86 -20.06
N MET A 89 -24.98 -15.93 -18.73
CA MET A 89 -25.87 -15.22 -17.80
C MET A 89 -25.66 -13.71 -17.87
N SER A 90 -24.42 -13.25 -17.96
CA SER A 90 -24.06 -11.82 -18.11
C SER A 90 -24.55 -11.24 -19.45
N ARG A 91 -24.42 -11.98 -20.57
CA ARG A 91 -24.92 -11.58 -21.88
C ARG A 91 -26.45 -11.42 -21.90
N GLY A 92 -27.17 -12.26 -21.15
CA GLY A 92 -28.63 -12.18 -21.02
C GLY A 92 -29.11 -10.99 -20.18
N MET A 93 -28.29 -10.55 -19.18
CA MET A 93 -28.72 -9.52 -18.22
C MET A 93 -28.17 -8.12 -18.54
N PHE A 94 -26.99 -8.01 -19.13
CA PHE A 94 -26.28 -6.72 -19.34
C PHE A 94 -25.84 -6.44 -20.80
N GLY A 95 -26.23 -7.28 -21.76
CA GLY A 95 -25.81 -7.15 -23.15
C GLY A 95 -24.35 -7.57 -23.40
N THR A 96 -23.82 -7.24 -24.57
CA THR A 96 -22.49 -7.70 -25.04
C THR A 96 -21.30 -6.97 -24.44
N ASP A 97 -21.48 -5.98 -23.57
CA ASP A 97 -20.39 -5.15 -23.04
C ASP A 97 -19.82 -5.72 -21.75
N SER A 98 -18.69 -6.40 -21.86
CA SER A 98 -17.93 -7.01 -20.75
C SER A 98 -17.42 -6.02 -19.70
N ARG A 99 -17.44 -4.70 -19.96
CA ARG A 99 -17.01 -3.65 -19.02
C ARG A 99 -17.91 -3.54 -17.79
N PHE A 100 -19.23 -3.70 -17.96
CA PHE A 100 -20.17 -3.68 -16.85
C PHE A 100 -19.99 -4.90 -15.92
N ALA A 101 -19.63 -6.05 -16.47
CA ALA A 101 -19.40 -7.25 -15.68
C ALA A 101 -18.22 -7.07 -14.72
N GLY A 102 -17.09 -6.49 -15.18
CA GLY A 102 -15.95 -6.15 -14.33
C GLY A 102 -16.31 -5.21 -13.19
N PHE A 103 -17.03 -4.13 -13.49
CA PHE A 103 -17.51 -3.17 -12.50
C PHE A 103 -18.41 -3.82 -11.43
N PHE A 104 -19.38 -4.64 -11.84
CA PHE A 104 -20.28 -5.32 -10.89
C PHE A 104 -19.52 -6.32 -10.01
N THR A 105 -18.61 -7.09 -10.59
CA THR A 105 -17.79 -8.04 -9.82
C THR A 105 -16.88 -7.33 -8.84
N ALA A 106 -16.22 -6.24 -9.27
CA ALA A 106 -15.40 -5.42 -8.39
C ALA A 106 -16.24 -4.79 -7.26
N THR A 107 -17.45 -4.31 -7.57
CA THR A 107 -18.36 -3.74 -6.57
C THR A 107 -18.83 -4.80 -5.58
N ALA A 108 -19.24 -5.97 -6.05
CA ALA A 108 -19.64 -7.08 -5.18
C ALA A 108 -18.49 -7.53 -4.27
N PHE A 109 -17.29 -7.63 -4.81
CA PHE A 109 -16.08 -7.95 -4.03
C PHE A 109 -15.73 -6.83 -3.03
N PHE A 110 -15.81 -5.56 -3.42
CA PHE A 110 -15.59 -4.43 -2.54
C PHE A 110 -16.56 -4.43 -1.34
N LEU A 111 -17.83 -4.72 -1.59
CA LEU A 111 -18.84 -4.83 -0.53
C LEU A 111 -18.62 -6.07 0.35
N LEU A 112 -18.23 -7.21 -0.22
CA LEU A 112 -17.84 -8.41 0.53
C LEU A 112 -16.65 -8.12 1.46
N ALA A 113 -15.61 -7.47 0.95
CA ALA A 113 -14.47 -7.02 1.75
C ALA A 113 -14.92 -6.03 2.84
N GLY A 114 -15.86 -5.13 2.51
CA GLY A 114 -16.45 -4.19 3.46
C GLY A 114 -17.23 -4.86 4.58
N LEU A 115 -18.03 -5.88 4.26
CA LEU A 115 -18.74 -6.69 5.26
C LEU A 115 -17.75 -7.41 6.20
N PHE A 116 -16.70 -8.01 5.64
CA PHE A 116 -15.61 -8.57 6.43
C PHE A 116 -14.95 -7.50 7.33
N GLY A 117 -14.70 -6.30 6.79
CA GLY A 117 -14.18 -5.17 7.55
C GLY A 117 -15.10 -4.72 8.70
N TRP A 118 -16.42 -4.79 8.50
CA TRP A 118 -17.39 -4.48 9.56
C TRP A 118 -17.27 -5.42 10.75
N THR A 119 -16.98 -6.70 10.54
CA THR A 119 -16.76 -7.66 11.63
C THR A 119 -15.46 -7.41 12.40
N ILE A 120 -14.52 -6.64 11.82
CA ILE A 120 -13.21 -6.33 12.42
C ILE A 120 -13.20 -4.96 13.10
N ILE A 121 -13.82 -3.95 12.46
CA ILE A 121 -13.73 -2.53 12.86
C ILE A 121 -15.06 -2.02 13.40
N GLY A 122 -16.17 -2.66 13.05
CA GLY A 122 -17.52 -2.19 13.40
C GLY A 122 -17.78 -2.17 14.91
N PRO A 123 -18.87 -1.52 15.35
CA PRO A 123 -19.26 -1.44 16.77
C PRO A 123 -19.56 -2.81 17.38
N THR A 124 -19.88 -3.81 16.55
CA THR A 124 -20.08 -5.22 16.93
C THR A 124 -18.88 -6.09 16.59
N SER A 125 -17.67 -5.49 16.58
CA SER A 125 -16.44 -6.23 16.26
C SER A 125 -16.23 -7.40 17.23
N LEU A 126 -15.65 -8.48 16.68
CA LEU A 126 -15.30 -9.65 17.48
C LEU A 126 -14.28 -9.28 18.57
N PRO A 127 -14.40 -9.83 19.77
CA PRO A 127 -13.46 -9.52 20.85
C PRO A 127 -12.08 -10.12 20.55
N ALA A 128 -11.06 -9.29 20.44
CA ALA A 128 -9.68 -9.74 20.35
C ALA A 128 -9.19 -10.10 21.76
N LYS A 129 -8.86 -11.37 21.99
CA LYS A 129 -8.20 -11.83 23.23
C LYS A 129 -6.79 -12.30 22.91
N SER A 130 -5.79 -11.57 23.40
CA SER A 130 -4.40 -12.02 23.35
C SER A 130 -4.15 -13.09 24.42
N PRO A 131 -3.48 -14.21 24.11
CA PRO A 131 -3.01 -15.17 25.11
C PRO A 131 -2.01 -14.57 26.14
N ILE A 132 -1.38 -13.44 25.81
CA ILE A 132 -0.34 -12.77 26.63
C ILE A 132 -0.85 -11.43 27.18
N ASP A 133 -2.16 -11.17 27.17
CA ASP A 133 -2.79 -9.90 27.60
C ASP A 133 -2.10 -8.64 27.05
N MET A 134 -1.80 -8.64 25.75
CA MET A 134 -1.24 -7.48 25.07
C MET A 134 -2.26 -6.33 25.02
N PRO A 135 -1.93 -5.15 25.55
CA PRO A 135 -2.81 -3.98 25.44
C PRO A 135 -2.95 -3.58 23.97
N GLY A 136 -4.18 -3.32 23.52
CA GLY A 136 -4.45 -2.86 22.15
C GLY A 136 -4.50 -3.96 21.09
N ALA A 137 -4.76 -5.21 21.47
CA ALA A 137 -5.02 -6.29 20.53
C ALA A 137 -6.12 -5.90 19.54
N SER A 138 -5.82 -5.88 18.25
CA SER A 138 -6.74 -5.45 17.20
C SER A 138 -6.83 -6.52 16.12
N LEU A 139 -8.04 -6.84 15.69
CA LEU A 139 -8.29 -7.76 14.59
C LEU A 139 -7.93 -7.18 13.21
N LEU A 140 -7.55 -5.89 13.14
CA LEU A 140 -7.02 -5.29 11.91
C LEU A 140 -5.75 -5.98 11.42
N LEU A 141 -4.84 -6.33 12.34
CA LEU A 141 -3.61 -7.01 11.97
C LEU A 141 -3.89 -8.35 11.26
N PRO A 142 -4.63 -9.31 11.87
CA PRO A 142 -4.93 -10.57 11.19
C PRO A 142 -5.78 -10.38 9.92
N GLY A 143 -6.74 -9.47 9.92
CA GLY A 143 -7.59 -9.21 8.76
C GLY A 143 -6.81 -8.72 7.55
N LEU A 144 -5.96 -7.71 7.74
CA LEU A 144 -5.13 -7.15 6.66
C LEU A 144 -3.98 -8.09 6.26
N ALA A 145 -3.35 -8.77 7.24
CA ALA A 145 -2.31 -9.75 6.97
C ALA A 145 -2.84 -10.91 6.14
N GLY A 146 -4.05 -11.41 6.42
CA GLY A 146 -4.70 -12.44 5.62
C GLY A 146 -5.05 -11.95 4.22
N LEU A 147 -5.78 -10.82 4.16
CA LEU A 147 -6.35 -10.29 2.92
C LEU A 147 -5.28 -9.88 1.89
N PHE A 148 -4.20 -9.26 2.33
CA PHE A 148 -3.15 -8.74 1.47
C PHE A 148 -1.83 -9.52 1.58
N GLY A 149 -1.42 -9.91 2.79
CA GLY A 149 -0.12 -10.52 3.04
C GLY A 149 -0.09 -11.99 2.62
N ILE A 150 -0.78 -12.86 3.35
CA ILE A 150 -0.75 -14.31 3.13
C ILE A 150 -1.36 -14.69 1.77
N ALA A 151 -2.47 -14.05 1.38
CA ALA A 151 -3.08 -14.29 0.08
C ALA A 151 -2.09 -14.04 -1.07
N ASN A 152 -1.26 -13.00 -0.96
CA ASN A 152 -0.24 -12.69 -1.94
C ASN A 152 0.94 -13.68 -1.92
N LEU A 153 1.38 -14.06 -0.72
CA LEU A 153 2.45 -15.06 -0.56
C LEU A 153 2.04 -16.42 -1.13
N LEU A 154 0.79 -16.83 -0.92
CA LEU A 154 0.25 -18.08 -1.50
C LEU A 154 0.17 -18.02 -3.02
N ASP A 155 -0.15 -16.86 -3.59
CA ASP A 155 -0.17 -16.66 -5.03
C ASP A 155 1.23 -16.79 -5.63
N ILE A 156 2.23 -16.14 -5.04
CA ILE A 156 3.63 -16.27 -5.42
C ILE A 156 4.12 -17.73 -5.25
N TYR A 157 3.73 -18.38 -4.15
CA TYR A 157 4.07 -19.79 -3.92
C TYR A 157 3.58 -20.71 -5.03
N ALA A 158 2.39 -20.42 -5.58
CA ALA A 158 1.76 -21.22 -6.62
C ALA A 158 2.33 -20.95 -8.03
N THR A 159 2.82 -19.71 -8.28
CA THR A 159 3.21 -19.26 -9.62
C THR A 159 4.71 -19.32 -9.88
N THR A 160 5.55 -19.13 -8.86
CA THR A 160 7.00 -18.98 -9.05
C THR A 160 7.75 -20.29 -8.81
N SER A 161 8.32 -20.89 -9.88
CA SER A 161 9.05 -22.16 -9.79
C SER A 161 10.57 -22.01 -9.70
N HIS A 162 11.20 -21.08 -10.43
CA HIS A 162 12.64 -20.88 -10.43
C HIS A 162 13.03 -19.41 -10.54
N LEU A 163 13.95 -18.96 -9.66
CA LEU A 163 14.52 -17.63 -9.72
C LEU A 163 15.96 -17.70 -10.25
N PRO A 164 16.36 -16.77 -11.14
CA PRO A 164 17.72 -16.72 -11.64
C PRO A 164 18.69 -16.25 -10.54
N PRO A 165 20.00 -16.56 -10.71
CA PRO A 165 21.02 -16.05 -9.80
C PRO A 165 21.03 -14.52 -9.80
N GLN A 166 21.06 -13.91 -8.60
CA GLN A 166 20.94 -12.48 -8.42
C GLN A 166 22.31 -11.78 -8.50
N LYS A 167 22.38 -10.69 -9.27
CA LYS A 167 23.58 -9.84 -9.37
C LYS A 167 23.71 -8.98 -8.10
N GLU A 168 24.91 -8.93 -7.51
CA GLU A 168 25.18 -8.10 -6.32
C GLU A 168 25.50 -6.65 -6.73
N ASN A 169 24.53 -5.91 -7.24
CA ASN A 169 24.67 -4.48 -7.50
C ASN A 169 23.89 -3.66 -6.47
N TRP A 170 24.60 -3.07 -5.51
CA TRP A 170 24.07 -2.29 -4.40
C TRP A 170 24.35 -0.78 -4.56
N ASP A 171 24.64 -0.31 -5.77
CA ASP A 171 24.95 1.09 -6.02
C ASP A 171 23.68 1.95 -5.87
N LEU A 172 23.83 2.99 -5.04
CA LEU A 172 22.73 3.93 -4.81
C LEU A 172 22.60 4.86 -6.03
N PRO A 173 21.39 5.02 -6.57
CA PRO A 173 21.19 5.93 -7.68
C PRO A 173 21.45 7.40 -7.27
N PRO A 174 21.79 8.28 -8.23
CA PRO A 174 21.95 9.70 -7.97
C PRO A 174 20.62 10.31 -7.49
N ALA A 175 20.67 11.21 -6.51
CA ALA A 175 19.49 11.83 -5.92
C ALA A 175 18.78 12.80 -6.88
N LYS A 176 19.56 13.55 -7.71
CA LYS A 176 19.03 14.64 -8.56
C LYS A 176 17.79 14.27 -9.40
N PRO A 177 17.80 13.19 -10.20
CA PRO A 177 16.65 12.85 -11.03
C PRO A 177 15.43 12.43 -10.21
N LEU A 178 15.61 11.95 -8.97
CA LEU A 178 14.57 11.48 -8.09
C LEU A 178 13.97 12.58 -7.20
N LEU A 179 14.58 13.77 -7.09
CA LEU A 179 14.11 14.83 -6.19
C LEU A 179 12.67 15.25 -6.50
N VAL A 180 12.35 15.55 -7.76
CA VAL A 180 11.02 16.01 -8.15
C VAL A 180 9.96 14.90 -7.96
N PRO A 181 10.17 13.66 -8.45
CA PRO A 181 9.24 12.56 -8.17
C PRO A 181 9.03 12.31 -6.70
N CYS A 182 10.12 12.29 -5.90
CA CYS A 182 10.03 12.03 -4.47
C CYS A 182 9.41 13.21 -3.69
N PHE A 183 9.53 14.44 -4.16
CA PHE A 183 8.83 15.58 -3.58
C PHE A 183 7.31 15.42 -3.74
N TRP A 184 6.83 15.11 -4.94
CA TRP A 184 5.41 14.82 -5.16
C TRP A 184 4.94 13.59 -4.41
N SER A 185 5.82 12.59 -4.24
CA SER A 185 5.58 11.45 -3.35
C SER A 185 5.40 11.88 -1.89
N GLY A 186 6.19 12.85 -1.43
CA GLY A 186 6.05 13.46 -0.11
C GLY A 186 4.69 14.15 0.05
N VAL A 187 4.28 14.96 -0.92
CA VAL A 187 2.97 15.64 -0.93
C VAL A 187 1.83 14.62 -0.91
N ALA A 188 1.90 13.60 -1.75
CA ALA A 188 0.91 12.52 -1.76
C ALA A 188 0.90 11.75 -0.43
N GLY A 189 2.06 11.47 0.16
CA GLY A 189 2.19 10.85 1.48
C GLY A 189 1.58 11.70 2.59
N ALA A 190 1.81 13.01 2.57
CA ALA A 190 1.21 13.93 3.52
C ALA A 190 -0.33 13.96 3.39
N SER A 191 -0.87 13.98 2.18
CA SER A 191 -2.33 13.93 1.97
C SER A 191 -2.96 12.63 2.52
N MET A 192 -2.23 11.49 2.43
CA MET A 192 -2.67 10.22 3.02
C MET A 192 -2.74 10.27 4.55
N GLY A 193 -1.85 11.03 5.19
CA GLY A 193 -1.88 11.22 6.65
C GLY A 193 -3.18 11.88 7.13
N VAL A 194 -3.86 12.61 6.27
CA VAL A 194 -5.14 13.28 6.57
C VAL A 194 -6.35 12.43 6.17
N LEU A 195 -6.28 11.74 5.04
CA LEU A 195 -7.38 10.96 4.49
C LEU A 195 -7.39 9.52 5.04
N PRO A 196 -8.42 9.09 5.79
CA PRO A 196 -8.52 7.73 6.29
C PRO A 196 -8.78 6.73 5.16
N GLY A 197 -8.20 5.53 5.28
CA GLY A 197 -8.47 4.43 4.34
C GLY A 197 -7.75 4.51 3.01
N MET A 198 -6.93 5.53 2.76
CA MET A 198 -6.06 5.58 1.59
C MET A 198 -4.71 4.92 1.87
N THR A 199 -4.13 4.32 0.83
CA THR A 199 -2.88 3.57 0.91
C THR A 199 -1.77 4.22 0.09
N ALA A 200 -0.52 3.92 0.43
CA ALA A 200 0.63 4.43 -0.30
C ALA A 200 0.64 4.01 -1.78
N SER A 201 0.05 2.85 -2.12
CA SER A 201 -0.08 2.44 -3.51
C SER A 201 -1.02 3.35 -4.31
N GLN A 202 -2.14 3.77 -3.72
CA GLN A 202 -3.05 4.74 -4.34
C GLN A 202 -2.38 6.09 -4.52
N ALA A 203 -1.61 6.56 -3.52
CA ALA A 203 -0.81 7.77 -3.65
C ALA A 203 0.22 7.67 -4.76
N THR A 204 0.88 6.52 -4.89
CA THR A 204 1.85 6.28 -5.97
C THR A 204 1.19 6.35 -7.34
N VAL A 205 0.01 5.77 -7.51
CA VAL A 205 -0.78 5.87 -8.75
C VAL A 205 -1.10 7.32 -9.07
N LEU A 206 -1.51 8.12 -8.09
CA LEU A 206 -1.78 9.54 -8.28
C LEU A 206 -0.54 10.33 -8.72
N VAL A 207 0.61 10.10 -8.07
CA VAL A 207 1.88 10.74 -8.44
C VAL A 207 2.28 10.39 -9.87
N MET A 208 2.18 9.11 -10.23
CA MET A 208 2.53 8.65 -11.58
C MET A 208 1.54 9.12 -12.63
N GLY A 209 0.24 9.11 -12.33
CA GLY A 209 -0.80 9.66 -13.20
C GLY A 209 -0.58 11.16 -13.48
N GLY A 210 -0.27 11.93 -12.43
CA GLY A 210 0.08 13.35 -12.57
C GLY A 210 1.31 13.59 -13.45
N ARG A 211 2.35 12.78 -13.30
CA ARG A 211 3.56 12.83 -14.16
C ARG A 211 3.24 12.53 -15.62
N ASN A 212 2.37 11.55 -15.88
CA ASN A 212 1.95 11.20 -17.23
C ASN A 212 1.20 12.36 -17.91
N VAL A 213 0.33 13.04 -17.15
CA VAL A 213 -0.37 14.24 -17.67
C VAL A 213 0.65 15.33 -18.01
N VAL A 214 1.59 15.61 -17.11
CA VAL A 214 2.64 16.62 -17.35
C VAL A 214 3.52 16.24 -18.54
N ALA A 215 3.91 14.99 -18.68
CA ALA A 215 4.70 14.50 -19.81
C ALA A 215 3.95 14.68 -21.14
N LYS A 216 2.65 14.35 -21.18
CA LYS A 216 1.80 14.57 -22.36
C LYS A 216 1.71 16.06 -22.74
N VAL A 217 1.56 16.94 -21.75
CA VAL A 217 1.52 18.40 -21.99
C VAL A 217 2.85 18.91 -22.52
N GLN A 218 3.99 18.30 -22.11
CA GLN A 218 5.32 18.67 -22.59
C GLN A 218 5.71 18.00 -23.92
N GLY A 219 4.83 17.23 -24.56
CA GLY A 219 5.10 16.51 -25.81
C GLY A 219 6.12 15.36 -25.65
N LYS A 220 6.39 14.92 -24.40
CA LYS A 220 7.23 13.77 -24.12
C LYS A 220 6.37 12.50 -24.08
N THR A 221 6.93 11.38 -24.56
CA THR A 221 6.29 10.08 -24.37
C THR A 221 6.11 9.84 -22.87
N GLY A 222 4.84 9.76 -22.44
CA GLY A 222 4.51 9.47 -21.05
C GLY A 222 5.02 8.08 -20.67
N TYR A 223 5.30 7.89 -19.40
CA TYR A 223 5.59 6.56 -18.86
C TYR A 223 4.36 5.67 -19.12
N GLY A 224 4.56 4.56 -19.83
CA GLY A 224 3.51 3.68 -20.34
C GLY A 224 2.73 2.94 -19.26
N MET A 225 1.92 3.66 -18.50
CA MET A 225 1.06 3.05 -17.48
C MET A 225 -0.31 2.59 -18.02
N ASP A 226 -0.68 2.93 -19.25
CA ASP A 226 -2.05 2.69 -19.72
C ASP A 226 -2.29 1.29 -20.31
N TRP A 227 -1.43 0.81 -21.18
CA TRP A 227 -1.65 -0.48 -21.86
C TRP A 227 -0.52 -1.50 -21.64
N GLU A 228 0.70 -1.03 -21.48
CA GLU A 228 1.88 -1.88 -21.27
C GLU A 228 1.87 -2.50 -19.84
N THR A 229 1.51 -1.74 -18.83
CA THR A 229 1.34 -2.26 -17.46
C THR A 229 0.21 -3.28 -17.40
N ARG A 230 -0.85 -3.09 -18.20
CA ARG A 230 -1.95 -4.03 -18.33
C ARG A 230 -1.50 -5.31 -19.04
N ARG A 231 -0.77 -5.17 -20.16
CA ARG A 231 -0.22 -6.31 -20.92
C ARG A 231 0.72 -7.14 -20.06
N LEU A 232 1.58 -6.49 -19.27
CA LEU A 232 2.52 -7.16 -18.37
C LEU A 232 1.85 -7.82 -17.16
N THR A 233 0.68 -7.34 -16.73
CA THR A 233 -0.12 -7.98 -15.67
C THR A 233 -0.83 -9.24 -16.19
N GLU A 234 -1.05 -9.32 -17.49
CA GLU A 234 -1.67 -10.45 -18.18
C GLU A 234 -0.64 -11.47 -18.69
N MET A 235 0.68 -11.15 -18.67
CA MET A 235 1.76 -12.02 -19.09
C MET A 235 2.07 -13.07 -18.04
N THR A 236 2.41 -14.26 -18.52
CA THR A 236 2.92 -15.35 -17.68
C THR A 236 4.34 -15.07 -17.20
N ASP A 237 4.74 -15.71 -16.09
CA ASP A 237 6.10 -15.57 -15.55
C ASP A 237 7.18 -15.95 -16.57
N ASP A 238 6.88 -16.89 -17.48
CA ASP A 238 7.78 -17.31 -18.55
C ASP A 238 7.98 -16.24 -19.62
N GLU A 239 6.92 -15.54 -20.01
CA GLU A 239 6.99 -14.40 -20.95
C GLU A 239 7.73 -13.22 -20.34
N LEU A 240 7.50 -12.94 -19.03
CA LEU A 240 8.24 -11.93 -18.28
C LEU A 240 9.73 -12.27 -18.17
N LEU A 241 10.05 -13.55 -18.02
CA LEU A 241 11.42 -14.07 -17.97
C LEU A 241 12.14 -13.91 -19.32
N GLU A 242 11.46 -14.15 -20.44
CA GLU A 242 12.02 -13.95 -21.79
C GLU A 242 12.34 -12.48 -22.06
N ILE A 243 11.44 -11.55 -21.71
CA ILE A 243 11.69 -10.12 -21.85
C ILE A 243 12.86 -9.68 -20.96
N ALA A 244 12.89 -10.15 -19.72
CA ALA A 244 13.97 -9.82 -18.78
C ALA A 244 15.33 -10.37 -19.23
N LYS A 245 15.36 -11.54 -19.87
CA LYS A 245 16.56 -12.13 -20.47
C LYS A 245 17.02 -11.33 -21.69
N ALA A 246 16.12 -10.98 -22.60
CA ALA A 246 16.44 -10.18 -23.79
C ALA A 246 17.05 -8.84 -23.42
N GLU A 247 16.49 -8.11 -22.43
CA GLU A 247 17.06 -6.87 -21.90
C GLU A 247 18.42 -7.08 -21.20
N SER A 248 18.65 -8.25 -20.59
CA SER A 248 19.91 -8.59 -19.92
C SER A 248 21.04 -8.89 -20.90
N ASP A 249 20.73 -9.51 -22.05
CA ASP A 249 21.70 -9.94 -23.06
C ASP A 249 22.17 -8.74 -23.90
N GLU A 250 21.36 -7.73 -24.11
CA GLU A 250 21.74 -6.52 -24.85
C GLU A 250 22.68 -5.58 -24.06
N GLY A 251 22.91 -5.82 -22.76
CA GLY A 251 23.83 -5.00 -21.91
C GLY A 251 23.41 -3.53 -21.77
N VAL A 252 22.32 -3.13 -22.38
CA VAL A 252 21.74 -1.79 -22.35
C VAL A 252 20.58 -1.80 -21.35
N GLU A 253 20.59 -0.85 -20.42
CA GLU A 253 19.43 -0.63 -19.56
C GLU A 253 18.23 -0.26 -20.44
N GLY A 254 17.32 -1.20 -20.65
CA GLY A 254 16.08 -0.94 -21.36
C GLY A 254 15.27 0.17 -20.68
N PRO A 255 14.49 0.94 -21.43
CA PRO A 255 13.65 2.00 -20.89
C PRO A 255 12.68 1.47 -19.82
N GLN A 256 12.26 0.21 -19.90
CA GLN A 256 11.37 -0.44 -18.92
C GLN A 256 12.06 -0.67 -17.57
N THR A 257 13.29 -1.14 -17.55
CA THR A 257 14.08 -1.33 -16.32
C THR A 257 14.23 -0.03 -15.54
N LYS A 258 14.48 1.10 -16.23
CA LYS A 258 14.55 2.43 -15.58
C LYS A 258 13.22 2.86 -15.00
N GLN A 259 12.11 2.59 -15.70
CA GLN A 259 10.77 2.90 -15.22
C GLN A 259 10.43 2.11 -13.95
N ASP A 260 10.72 0.81 -13.93
CA ASP A 260 10.48 -0.04 -12.76
C ASP A 260 11.25 0.41 -11.54
N LEU A 261 12.52 0.75 -11.72
CA LEU A 261 13.38 1.27 -10.66
C LEU A 261 12.85 2.61 -10.12
N GLU A 262 12.37 3.49 -10.99
CA GLU A 262 11.79 4.77 -10.59
C GLU A 262 10.47 4.58 -9.84
N ILE A 263 9.61 3.65 -10.28
CA ILE A 263 8.36 3.28 -9.59
C ILE A 263 8.68 2.77 -8.18
N ILE A 264 9.66 1.89 -8.03
CA ILE A 264 10.10 1.37 -6.74
C ILE A 264 10.56 2.52 -5.82
N ALA A 265 11.35 3.46 -6.34
CA ALA A 265 11.83 4.60 -5.57
C ALA A 265 10.67 5.53 -5.14
N ILE A 266 9.73 5.84 -6.04
CA ILE A 266 8.54 6.66 -5.77
C ILE A 266 7.67 6.00 -4.70
N LEU A 267 7.36 4.72 -4.84
CA LEU A 267 6.56 3.96 -3.87
C LEU A 267 7.21 3.97 -2.50
N SER A 268 8.52 3.78 -2.44
CA SER A 268 9.28 3.79 -1.18
C SER A 268 9.32 5.18 -0.55
N ALA A 269 9.42 6.24 -1.37
CA ALA A 269 9.33 7.62 -0.91
C ALA A 269 7.96 7.94 -0.32
N VAL A 270 6.87 7.54 -0.98
CA VAL A 270 5.50 7.71 -0.46
C VAL A 270 5.35 7.01 0.88
N ASN A 271 5.73 5.73 0.98
CA ASN A 271 5.60 4.96 2.23
C ASN A 271 6.33 5.60 3.40
N THR A 272 7.56 6.08 3.16
CA THR A 272 8.35 6.75 4.19
C THR A 272 7.76 8.09 4.56
N ALA A 273 7.34 8.90 3.58
CA ALA A 273 6.69 10.18 3.82
C ALA A 273 5.36 10.02 4.60
N VAL A 274 4.54 9.02 4.27
CA VAL A 274 3.33 8.69 5.07
C VAL A 274 3.69 8.44 6.52
N THR A 275 4.73 7.65 6.79
CA THR A 275 5.13 7.32 8.17
C THR A 275 5.50 8.56 8.96
N VAL A 276 6.30 9.47 8.38
CA VAL A 276 6.73 10.71 9.02
C VAL A 276 5.57 11.69 9.18
N CYS A 277 4.76 11.87 8.13
CA CYS A 277 3.60 12.78 8.18
C CYS A 277 2.52 12.32 9.16
N VAL A 278 2.25 11.01 9.27
CA VAL A 278 1.29 10.46 10.23
C VAL A 278 1.74 10.72 11.68
N LEU A 279 3.06 10.68 11.94
CA LEU A 279 3.58 11.11 13.24
C LEU A 279 3.33 12.61 13.46
N GLY A 280 3.58 13.46 12.47
CA GLY A 280 3.27 14.89 12.54
C GLY A 280 1.78 15.15 12.80
N PHE A 281 0.89 14.48 12.08
CA PHE A 281 -0.56 14.62 12.27
C PHE A 281 -1.05 14.16 13.63
N LEU A 282 -0.36 13.19 14.27
CA LEU A 282 -0.69 12.81 15.64
C LEU A 282 -0.59 14.00 16.60
N TYR A 283 0.41 14.87 16.42
CA TYR A 283 0.61 16.06 17.24
C TYR A 283 -0.19 17.28 16.76
N ILE A 284 -0.46 17.40 15.44
CA ILE A 284 -1.20 18.54 14.88
C ILE A 284 -2.71 18.42 15.16
N ILE A 285 -3.29 17.26 14.92
CA ILE A 285 -4.75 17.03 14.99
C ILE A 285 -5.17 16.01 16.05
N SER A 286 -4.24 15.51 16.86
CA SER A 286 -4.44 14.47 17.89
C SER A 286 -5.14 13.18 17.40
N ARG A 287 -5.00 12.84 16.12
CA ARG A 287 -5.61 11.67 15.50
C ARG A 287 -4.56 10.65 15.07
N SER A 288 -4.63 9.47 15.66
CA SER A 288 -3.81 8.33 15.22
C SER A 288 -4.31 7.82 13.88
N ARG A 289 -3.39 7.68 12.90
CA ARG A 289 -3.69 7.19 11.54
C ARG A 289 -2.96 5.90 11.18
N SER A 290 -2.09 5.42 12.08
CA SER A 290 -1.38 4.15 11.91
C SER A 290 -1.40 3.36 13.22
N GLY A 291 -1.16 2.05 13.13
CA GLY A 291 -1.05 1.20 14.32
C GLY A 291 0.07 1.67 15.27
N ALA A 292 1.19 2.15 14.73
CA ALA A 292 2.30 2.67 15.53
C ALA A 292 1.91 3.94 16.30
N THR A 293 1.21 4.89 15.66
CA THR A 293 0.74 6.11 16.33
C THR A 293 -0.40 5.83 17.31
N LEU A 294 -1.21 4.79 17.07
CA LEU A 294 -2.22 4.35 18.03
C LEU A 294 -1.57 3.75 19.28
N ALA A 295 -0.57 2.89 19.11
CA ALA A 295 0.20 2.34 20.21
C ALA A 295 0.93 3.44 21.00
N LEU A 296 1.57 4.39 20.31
CA LEU A 296 2.22 5.52 20.94
C LEU A 296 1.23 6.33 21.80
N LYS A 297 0.05 6.65 21.27
CA LYS A 297 -1.00 7.37 22.00
C LYS A 297 -1.54 6.59 23.22
N ALA A 298 -1.54 5.27 23.15
CA ALA A 298 -1.96 4.42 24.27
C ALA A 298 -0.89 4.35 25.39
N MET A 299 0.38 4.48 25.05
CA MET A 299 1.51 4.35 25.99
C MET A 299 1.97 5.69 26.55
N TYR A 300 1.72 6.78 25.84
CA TYR A 300 2.27 8.10 26.17
C TYR A 300 1.23 9.20 25.91
N PRO A 301 1.04 10.17 26.87
CA PRO A 301 0.19 11.32 26.64
C PRO A 301 0.79 12.19 25.52
N VAL A 302 -0.02 12.47 24.51
CA VAL A 302 0.38 13.26 23.35
C VAL A 302 -0.19 14.66 23.47
N ASP A 303 0.66 15.64 23.72
CA ASP A 303 0.29 17.04 23.76
C ASP A 303 0.13 17.59 22.34
N THR A 304 -0.96 18.29 22.08
CA THR A 304 -1.22 18.93 20.79
C THR A 304 -0.24 20.08 20.52
N TRP A 305 0.25 20.12 19.30
CA TRP A 305 1.11 21.20 18.84
C TRP A 305 0.26 22.43 18.47
N ASN A 306 -0.08 23.24 19.48
CA ASN A 306 -0.94 24.42 19.32
C ASN A 306 -0.15 25.71 19.05
N ASP A 307 1.09 25.80 19.53
CA ASP A 307 1.93 26.98 19.38
C ASP A 307 2.76 26.93 18.09
N LEU A 308 3.42 28.02 17.71
CA LEU A 308 4.33 28.07 16.60
C LEU A 308 5.55 27.13 16.80
N GLU A 309 5.97 26.99 18.05
CA GLU A 309 7.05 26.09 18.42
C GLU A 309 6.55 24.66 18.57
N PRO A 310 7.23 23.68 17.94
CA PRO A 310 6.88 22.28 18.08
C PRO A 310 7.11 21.80 19.51
N THR A 311 6.24 20.93 20.01
CA THR A 311 6.39 20.32 21.34
C THR A 311 7.72 19.56 21.44
N ALA A 312 8.38 19.63 22.60
CA ALA A 312 9.68 18.97 22.81
C ALA A 312 9.61 17.45 22.54
N ASP A 313 8.47 16.84 22.88
CA ASP A 313 8.25 15.41 22.65
C ASP A 313 8.10 15.06 21.17
N PHE A 314 7.45 15.92 20.38
CA PHE A 314 7.42 15.77 18.94
C PHE A 314 8.82 15.84 18.32
N ILE A 315 9.63 16.82 18.75
CA ILE A 315 11.02 16.94 18.26
C ILE A 315 11.83 15.69 18.59
N ARG A 316 11.73 15.17 19.82
CA ARG A 316 12.42 13.95 20.26
C ARG A 316 12.01 12.74 19.39
N LEU A 317 10.71 12.52 19.20
CA LEU A 317 10.21 11.41 18.40
C LEU A 317 10.55 11.56 16.91
N LEU A 318 10.52 12.80 16.40
CA LEU A 318 10.96 13.07 15.02
C LEU A 318 12.45 12.79 14.85
N ALA A 319 13.29 13.21 15.82
CA ALA A 319 14.73 12.92 15.80
C ALA A 319 15.01 11.41 15.86
N ILE A 320 14.27 10.65 16.69
CA ILE A 320 14.37 9.18 16.76
C ILE A 320 13.95 8.58 15.41
N THR A 321 12.85 9.05 14.82
CA THR A 321 12.36 8.56 13.53
C THR A 321 13.38 8.83 12.41
N LEU A 322 14.00 10.01 12.39
CA LEU A 322 15.04 10.36 11.45
C LEU A 322 16.29 9.48 11.64
N ALA A 323 16.75 9.32 12.89
CA ALA A 323 17.89 8.46 13.18
C ALA A 323 17.63 7.00 12.76
N ALA A 324 16.45 6.46 13.09
CA ALA A 324 16.04 5.11 12.66
C ALA A 324 15.98 4.99 11.14
N GLY A 325 15.42 5.98 10.43
CA GLY A 325 15.35 6.00 8.97
C GLY A 325 16.73 6.05 8.31
N LEU A 326 17.68 6.80 8.87
CA LEU A 326 19.06 6.84 8.39
C LEU A 326 19.80 5.53 8.66
N MET A 327 19.59 4.92 9.84
CA MET A 327 20.17 3.62 10.19
C MET A 327 19.58 2.48 9.37
N ALA A 328 18.35 2.60 8.93
CA ALA A 328 17.70 1.57 8.11
C ALA A 328 18.42 1.31 6.79
N MET A 329 19.08 2.32 6.19
CA MET A 329 19.81 2.16 4.92
C MET A 329 20.98 1.15 4.99
N PRO A 330 21.96 1.32 5.88
CA PRO A 330 23.04 0.34 6.00
C PRO A 330 22.53 -1.02 6.45
N ILE A 331 21.54 -1.06 7.34
CA ILE A 331 20.89 -2.31 7.78
C ILE A 331 20.25 -3.02 6.60
N MET A 332 19.50 -2.31 5.75
CA MET A 332 18.84 -2.88 4.56
C MET A 332 19.87 -3.46 3.59
N ARG A 333 20.99 -2.79 3.37
CA ARG A 333 22.09 -3.30 2.54
C ARG A 333 22.71 -4.57 3.13
N TYR A 334 22.96 -4.56 4.43
CA TYR A 334 23.56 -5.72 5.12
C TYR A 334 22.62 -6.92 5.13
N VAL A 335 21.36 -6.70 5.53
CA VAL A 335 20.32 -7.75 5.55
C VAL A 335 20.01 -8.23 4.14
N GLY A 336 19.93 -7.32 3.16
CA GLY A 336 19.70 -7.66 1.75
C GLY A 336 20.77 -8.61 1.19
N LYS A 337 22.05 -8.35 1.48
CA LYS A 337 23.13 -9.29 1.13
C LYS A 337 22.96 -10.65 1.79
N GLY A 338 22.57 -10.68 3.06
CA GLY A 338 22.26 -11.91 3.78
C GLY A 338 21.10 -12.67 3.16
N MET A 339 20.04 -11.96 2.76
CA MET A 339 18.87 -12.56 2.11
C MET A 339 19.18 -13.13 0.73
N LEU A 340 20.03 -12.49 -0.07
CA LEU A 340 20.48 -13.04 -1.36
C LEU A 340 21.26 -14.36 -1.16
N ARG A 341 22.11 -14.43 -0.17
CA ARG A 341 22.84 -15.67 0.16
C ARG A 341 21.91 -16.75 0.69
N LEU A 342 20.95 -16.38 1.54
CA LEU A 342 19.94 -17.28 2.07
C LEU A 342 19.07 -17.84 0.94
N HIS A 343 18.69 -16.99 -0.01
CA HIS A 343 17.91 -17.40 -1.17
C HIS A 343 18.66 -18.39 -2.09
N ALA A 344 19.99 -18.24 -2.22
CA ALA A 344 20.82 -19.19 -2.94
C ALA A 344 20.90 -20.57 -2.23
N ALA A 345 20.68 -20.61 -0.92
CA ALA A 345 20.77 -21.82 -0.10
C ALA A 345 19.40 -22.49 0.16
N ILE A 346 18.32 -21.75 0.15
CA ILE A 346 16.98 -22.22 0.51
C ILE A 346 15.99 -21.94 -0.62
N PRO A 347 15.18 -22.92 -1.05
CA PRO A 347 14.15 -22.71 -2.07
C PRO A 347 13.15 -21.62 -1.64
N LEU A 348 12.72 -20.78 -2.57
CA LEU A 348 11.77 -19.69 -2.34
C LEU A 348 10.49 -20.18 -1.64
N GLN A 349 10.00 -21.36 -2.03
CA GLN A 349 8.81 -21.95 -1.43
C GLN A 349 8.93 -22.19 0.08
N GLN A 350 10.10 -22.65 0.54
CA GLN A 350 10.35 -22.85 1.99
C GLN A 350 10.44 -21.52 2.71
N MET A 351 11.02 -20.49 2.10
CA MET A 351 11.05 -19.14 2.66
C MET A 351 9.64 -18.57 2.81
N ILE A 352 8.80 -18.70 1.77
CA ILE A 352 7.40 -18.25 1.82
C ILE A 352 6.64 -18.96 2.93
N MET A 353 6.77 -20.29 3.02
CA MET A 353 6.10 -21.08 4.06
C MET A 353 6.54 -20.66 5.47
N SER A 354 7.84 -20.39 5.66
CA SER A 354 8.37 -19.89 6.92
C SER A 354 7.77 -18.54 7.33
N VAL A 355 7.61 -17.63 6.36
CA VAL A 355 6.97 -16.32 6.60
C VAL A 355 5.50 -16.48 6.94
N ILE A 356 4.76 -17.35 6.24
CA ILE A 356 3.35 -17.63 6.52
C ILE A 356 3.20 -18.17 7.95
N LEU A 357 4.04 -19.12 8.32
CA LEU A 357 4.04 -19.71 9.67
C LEU A 357 4.37 -18.66 10.74
N PHE A 358 5.38 -17.83 10.48
CA PHE A 358 5.77 -16.74 11.38
C PHE A 358 4.63 -15.72 11.59
N VAL A 359 3.98 -15.29 10.50
CA VAL A 359 2.82 -14.37 10.59
C VAL A 359 1.66 -15.04 11.32
N GLY A 360 1.39 -16.32 11.07
CA GLY A 360 0.37 -17.08 11.79
C GLY A 360 0.64 -17.15 13.28
N ALA A 361 1.90 -17.44 13.67
CA ALA A 361 2.32 -17.45 15.06
C ALA A 361 2.20 -16.06 15.72
N LEU A 362 2.63 -15.01 15.03
CA LEU A 362 2.51 -13.62 15.51
C LEU A 362 1.04 -13.24 15.74
N VAL A 363 0.16 -13.59 14.81
CA VAL A 363 -1.28 -13.36 14.93
C VAL A 363 -1.86 -14.14 16.09
N PHE A 364 -1.48 -15.40 16.25
CA PHE A 364 -1.94 -16.22 17.39
C PHE A 364 -1.53 -15.62 18.72
N VAL A 365 -0.29 -15.19 18.84
CA VAL A 365 0.24 -14.54 20.06
C VAL A 365 -0.47 -13.22 20.36
N SER A 366 -0.77 -12.41 19.32
CA SER A 366 -1.38 -11.08 19.49
C SER A 366 -2.89 -11.11 19.70
N THR A 367 -3.62 -12.04 19.06
CA THR A 367 -5.11 -12.01 18.99
C THR A 367 -5.77 -13.38 19.23
N GLY A 368 -4.97 -14.42 19.52
CA GLY A 368 -5.46 -15.77 19.83
C GLY A 368 -6.14 -16.48 18.67
N PHE A 369 -7.01 -17.43 18.98
CA PHE A 369 -7.72 -18.24 17.99
C PHE A 369 -8.70 -17.44 17.14
N ILE A 370 -9.31 -16.37 17.70
CA ILE A 370 -10.21 -15.50 16.94
C ILE A 370 -9.44 -14.78 15.84
N GLY A 371 -8.24 -14.25 16.16
CA GLY A 371 -7.39 -13.64 15.16
C GLY A 371 -6.92 -14.61 14.08
N LEU A 372 -6.62 -15.85 14.44
CA LEU A 372 -6.25 -16.88 13.49
C LEU A 372 -7.41 -17.23 12.53
N SER A 373 -8.64 -17.29 13.03
CA SER A 373 -9.85 -17.48 12.22
C SER A 373 -10.05 -16.31 11.24
N VAL A 374 -9.89 -15.08 11.72
CA VAL A 374 -9.95 -13.87 10.90
C VAL A 374 -8.85 -13.86 9.83
N LEU A 375 -7.63 -14.31 10.17
CA LEU A 375 -6.52 -14.44 9.24
C LEU A 375 -6.87 -15.41 8.09
N ILE A 376 -7.42 -16.59 8.42
CA ILE A 376 -7.81 -17.60 7.43
C ILE A 376 -8.92 -17.06 6.52
N VAL A 377 -9.99 -16.51 7.09
CA VAL A 377 -11.09 -15.93 6.30
C VAL A 377 -10.60 -14.78 5.42
N GLY A 378 -9.78 -13.88 5.98
CA GLY A 378 -9.14 -12.80 5.23
C GLY A 378 -8.30 -13.31 4.06
N THR A 379 -7.54 -14.39 4.27
CA THR A 379 -6.74 -15.03 3.22
C THR A 379 -7.64 -15.60 2.11
N MET A 380 -8.73 -16.30 2.47
CA MET A 380 -9.67 -16.84 1.48
C MET A 380 -10.29 -15.73 0.62
N ILE A 381 -10.70 -14.62 1.24
CA ILE A 381 -11.22 -13.44 0.53
C ILE A 381 -10.12 -12.82 -0.34
N GLY A 382 -8.89 -12.69 0.15
CA GLY A 382 -7.76 -12.10 -0.57
C GLY A 382 -7.27 -12.90 -1.79
N LEU A 383 -7.60 -14.19 -1.87
CA LEU A 383 -7.33 -15.03 -3.02
C LEU A 383 -8.38 -14.91 -4.15
N LEU A 384 -9.52 -14.25 -3.88
CA LEU A 384 -10.57 -14.10 -4.89
C LEU A 384 -10.21 -13.14 -6.03
N PRO A 385 -9.62 -11.93 -5.80
CA PRO A 385 -9.38 -10.97 -6.86
C PRO A 385 -8.61 -11.52 -8.06
N PRO A 386 -7.47 -12.22 -7.92
CA PRO A 386 -6.77 -12.78 -9.06
C PRO A 386 -7.59 -13.82 -9.84
N ARG A 387 -8.39 -14.62 -9.10
CA ARG A 387 -9.26 -15.64 -9.71
C ARG A 387 -10.46 -15.05 -10.44
N LEU A 388 -10.91 -13.87 -10.00
CA LEU A 388 -12.01 -13.14 -10.62
C LEU A 388 -11.51 -12.15 -11.71
N GLY A 389 -10.20 -12.04 -11.94
CA GLY A 389 -9.61 -11.11 -12.90
C GLY A 389 -9.78 -9.64 -12.52
N ILE A 390 -10.00 -9.32 -11.24
CA ILE A 390 -10.16 -7.96 -10.73
C ILE A 390 -8.94 -7.53 -9.92
N ARG A 391 -8.75 -6.22 -9.79
CA ARG A 391 -7.61 -5.67 -9.03
C ARG A 391 -7.74 -5.93 -7.53
N ARG A 392 -6.66 -6.32 -6.88
CA ARG A 392 -6.60 -6.49 -5.40
C ARG A 392 -6.87 -5.19 -4.63
N SER A 393 -6.74 -4.03 -5.27
CA SER A 393 -7.06 -2.73 -4.66
C SER A 393 -8.51 -2.64 -4.18
N HIS A 394 -9.46 -3.37 -4.78
CA HIS A 394 -10.85 -3.42 -4.33
C HIS A 394 -11.02 -4.07 -2.94
N ALA A 395 -10.04 -4.85 -2.47
CA ALA A 395 -10.01 -5.35 -1.09
C ALA A 395 -9.91 -4.23 -0.04
N MET A 396 -9.57 -2.99 -0.45
CA MET A 396 -9.64 -1.80 0.42
C MET A 396 -11.04 -1.51 0.96
N GLY A 397 -12.07 -2.09 0.38
CA GLY A 397 -13.43 -2.09 0.95
C GLY A 397 -13.45 -2.49 2.42
N VAL A 398 -12.52 -3.34 2.87
CA VAL A 398 -12.38 -3.77 4.27
C VAL A 398 -12.20 -2.60 5.25
N ILE A 399 -11.57 -1.52 4.83
CA ILE A 399 -11.37 -0.31 5.64
C ILE A 399 -12.36 0.78 5.25
N LEU A 400 -12.53 1.03 3.95
CA LEU A 400 -13.31 2.15 3.44
C LEU A 400 -14.78 2.04 3.81
N VAL A 401 -15.40 0.87 3.64
CA VAL A 401 -16.84 0.69 3.89
C VAL A 401 -17.20 0.92 5.37
N PRO A 402 -16.56 0.26 6.35
CA PRO A 402 -16.86 0.50 7.75
C PRO A 402 -16.64 1.96 8.18
N ILE A 403 -15.53 2.56 7.72
CA ILE A 403 -15.22 3.95 8.08
C ILE A 403 -16.26 4.91 7.48
N MET A 404 -16.67 4.72 6.22
CA MET A 404 -17.72 5.53 5.61
C MET A 404 -19.04 5.42 6.38
N ILE A 405 -19.49 4.21 6.69
CA ILE A 405 -20.73 3.99 7.44
C ILE A 405 -20.67 4.71 8.80
N LEU A 406 -19.58 4.55 9.55
CA LEU A 406 -19.40 5.20 10.86
C LEU A 406 -19.36 6.73 10.73
N MET A 407 -18.72 7.27 9.69
CA MET A 407 -18.66 8.71 9.47
C MET A 407 -20.00 9.30 9.05
N PHE A 408 -20.75 8.62 8.17
CA PHE A 408 -22.10 9.04 7.80
C PHE A 408 -23.05 8.98 8.99
N LYS A 409 -22.98 7.91 9.80
CA LYS A 409 -23.76 7.82 11.05
C LYS A 409 -23.49 9.03 11.96
N ASN A 410 -22.21 9.34 12.25
CA ASN A 410 -21.83 10.48 13.08
C ASN A 410 -22.31 11.82 12.48
N LEU A 411 -22.36 11.94 11.15
CA LEU A 411 -22.85 13.14 10.47
C LEU A 411 -24.36 13.33 10.66
N VAL A 412 -25.11 12.23 10.55
CA VAL A 412 -26.56 12.21 10.76
C VAL A 412 -26.90 12.49 12.22
N ASP A 413 -26.20 11.86 13.17
CA ASP A 413 -26.39 12.05 14.61
C ASP A 413 -26.09 13.52 15.01
N ASN A 414 -25.05 14.14 14.44
CA ASN A 414 -24.72 15.55 14.69
C ASN A 414 -25.66 16.55 13.99
N ALA A 415 -26.32 16.15 12.91
CA ALA A 415 -27.29 16.99 12.20
C ALA A 415 -28.68 16.96 12.83
N GLY A 416 -28.91 16.18 13.87
CA GLY A 416 -30.18 16.14 14.61
C GLY A 416 -31.34 15.51 13.82
N PHE A 417 -31.03 14.64 12.85
CA PHE A 417 -32.04 13.95 12.03
C PHE A 417 -32.56 12.63 12.64
N LEU A 418 -32.16 12.28 13.87
CA LEU A 418 -32.70 11.16 14.65
C LEU A 418 -32.91 11.55 16.10
#